data_b6ed0371a344c99fb9f71859b99b078c
#
_entry.id   b6ed0371a344c99fb9f71859b99b078c
#
_cell.length_a   1.000
_cell.length_b   1.000
_cell.length_c   1.000
_cell.angle_alpha   90.00
_cell.angle_beta   90.00
_cell.angle_gamma   90.00
#
_symmetry.space_group_name_H-M   'P 1'
#
loop_
_entity.id
_entity.type
_entity.pdbx_description
1 polymer ?
#
loop_
_entity_poly.entity_id
_entity_poly.type
_entity_poly.pdbx_seq_one_letter_code
_entity_poly.pdbx_strand_id
1 'polypeptide(L)'
;MSTIQRTAVLTGATSDRGIGITTARRYASQGWAVVILDLDGEKSAKVAAEIGNEFTVPAFGYEVDVASEDSVTAAYNAVAAEVRSGSLPAVGALANIAGITSPVPFLETTLELWNKVMAVNATGTYLVTKAFLPDMIASGWGRIVNMSSVSAQRGGGVFGKVPYSAAKAAILGFTKALAREIGSTGVTVNAITPGAVDTNIRVGSTEEQEAAINAGIPLGRNASTEEIAAVITFLSSEESAYLTGTTIDINGGSHIH
;
A
#
# COMPACT_ATOMS: atom_id res chain seq x y z
N MET A 1 -11.43 -25.65 -11.41
CA MET A 1 -10.25 -25.69 -10.51
C MET A 1 -10.62 -24.88 -9.30
N SER A 2 -10.58 -25.44 -8.09
CA SER A 2 -10.82 -24.69 -6.85
C SER A 2 -9.73 -23.63 -6.75
N THR A 3 -10.10 -22.36 -6.85
CA THR A 3 -9.17 -21.25 -6.58
C THR A 3 -8.77 -21.35 -5.12
N ILE A 4 -7.47 -21.49 -4.86
CA ILE A 4 -6.94 -21.45 -3.49
C ILE A 4 -7.32 -20.07 -2.93
N GLN A 5 -8.21 -20.03 -1.95
CA GLN A 5 -8.53 -18.79 -1.26
C GLN A 5 -7.31 -18.30 -0.47
N ARG A 6 -7.03 -17.02 -0.54
CA ARG A 6 -5.92 -16.36 0.18
C ARG A 6 -6.43 -15.09 0.84
N THR A 7 -5.68 -14.61 1.82
CA THR A 7 -5.96 -13.35 2.51
C THR A 7 -5.06 -12.24 1.95
N ALA A 8 -5.63 -11.09 1.63
CA ALA A 8 -4.94 -9.86 1.36
C ALA A 8 -4.93 -8.97 2.62
N VAL A 9 -3.76 -8.54 3.06
CA VAL A 9 -3.56 -7.60 4.17
C VAL A 9 -3.22 -6.24 3.58
N LEU A 10 -3.95 -5.20 3.99
CA LEU A 10 -3.76 -3.84 3.48
C LEU A 10 -3.57 -2.86 4.65
N THR A 11 -2.54 -2.03 4.59
CA THR A 11 -2.36 -0.91 5.53
C THR A 11 -2.91 0.39 4.93
N GLY A 12 -3.47 1.29 5.76
CA GLY A 12 -3.98 2.59 5.31
C GLY A 12 -5.23 2.47 4.43
N ALA A 13 -6.22 1.66 4.85
CA ALA A 13 -7.35 1.30 4.00
C ALA A 13 -8.73 1.75 4.54
N THR A 14 -8.77 2.75 5.44
CA THR A 14 -10.03 3.27 5.99
C THR A 14 -10.51 4.59 5.38
N SER A 15 -9.74 5.25 4.52
CA SER A 15 -10.14 6.49 3.87
C SER A 15 -11.19 6.24 2.78
N ASP A 16 -12.37 6.86 2.87
CA ASP A 16 -13.54 6.61 2.02
C ASP A 16 -13.29 6.84 0.51
N ARG A 17 -12.34 7.71 0.15
CA ARG A 17 -11.86 7.95 -1.23
C ARG A 17 -10.40 7.56 -1.38
N GLY A 18 -9.96 6.53 -0.61
CA GLY A 18 -8.57 6.11 -0.57
C GLY A 18 -8.26 4.96 -1.53
N ILE A 19 -7.00 4.88 -1.94
CA ILE A 19 -6.49 3.73 -2.71
C ILE A 19 -6.67 2.43 -1.90
N GLY A 20 -6.47 2.47 -0.58
CA GLY A 20 -6.53 1.29 0.27
C GLY A 20 -7.91 0.63 0.28
N ILE A 21 -8.98 1.38 0.54
CA ILE A 21 -10.36 0.83 0.56
C ILE A 21 -10.77 0.32 -0.82
N THR A 22 -10.42 1.04 -1.89
CA THR A 22 -10.72 0.62 -3.28
C THR A 22 -9.97 -0.69 -3.60
N THR A 23 -8.72 -0.81 -3.16
CA THR A 23 -7.93 -2.03 -3.33
C THR A 23 -8.52 -3.20 -2.53
N ALA A 24 -8.95 -2.97 -1.29
CA ALA A 24 -9.59 -3.98 -0.45
C ALA A 24 -10.88 -4.52 -1.10
N ARG A 25 -11.76 -3.63 -1.59
CA ARG A 25 -12.97 -4.02 -2.35
C ARG A 25 -12.63 -4.81 -3.61
N ARG A 26 -11.57 -4.44 -4.32
CA ARG A 26 -11.14 -5.15 -5.51
C ARG A 26 -10.63 -6.56 -5.20
N TYR A 27 -9.86 -6.76 -4.12
CA TYR A 27 -9.48 -8.09 -3.67
C TYR A 27 -10.71 -8.93 -3.30
N ALA A 28 -11.63 -8.36 -2.52
CA ALA A 28 -12.86 -9.03 -2.11
C ALA A 28 -13.73 -9.44 -3.30
N SER A 29 -13.86 -8.58 -4.34
CA SER A 29 -14.60 -8.89 -5.57
C SER A 29 -13.97 -10.03 -6.38
N GLN A 30 -12.69 -10.33 -6.14
CA GLN A 30 -11.96 -11.47 -6.73
C GLN A 30 -11.97 -12.71 -5.84
N GLY A 31 -12.73 -12.71 -4.74
CA GLY A 31 -12.88 -13.84 -3.82
C GLY A 31 -11.78 -13.97 -2.77
N TRP A 32 -10.94 -12.94 -2.59
CA TRP A 32 -9.94 -12.92 -1.51
C TRP A 32 -10.58 -12.57 -0.18
N ALA A 33 -10.13 -13.20 0.89
CA ALA A 33 -10.34 -12.69 2.23
C ALA A 33 -9.51 -11.40 2.42
N VAL A 34 -10.00 -10.46 3.23
CA VAL A 34 -9.39 -9.13 3.37
C VAL A 34 -9.13 -8.79 4.83
N VAL A 35 -7.95 -8.25 5.11
CA VAL A 35 -7.62 -7.66 6.41
C VAL A 35 -7.24 -6.19 6.23
N ILE A 36 -7.93 -5.32 6.96
CA ILE A 36 -7.70 -3.88 6.98
C ILE A 36 -6.96 -3.50 8.25
N LEU A 37 -5.80 -2.87 8.07
CA LEU A 37 -4.94 -2.36 9.14
C LEU A 37 -4.85 -0.83 9.01
N ASP A 38 -5.32 -0.08 10.02
CA ASP A 38 -5.26 1.38 10.03
C ASP A 38 -5.19 1.90 11.47
N LEU A 39 -4.89 3.19 11.65
CA LEU A 39 -4.80 3.84 12.98
C LEU A 39 -6.14 3.82 13.75
N ASP A 40 -7.26 3.83 13.05
CA ASP A 40 -8.61 3.78 13.62
C ASP A 40 -9.12 2.33 13.57
N GLY A 41 -8.99 1.60 14.68
CA GLY A 41 -9.40 0.22 14.80
C GLY A 41 -10.91 0.00 14.64
N GLU A 42 -11.74 0.91 15.16
CA GLU A 42 -13.19 0.84 15.02
C GLU A 42 -13.62 1.01 13.54
N LYS A 43 -13.03 2.00 12.88
CA LYS A 43 -13.28 2.22 11.45
C LYS A 43 -12.76 1.06 10.62
N SER A 44 -11.59 0.49 10.96
CA SER A 44 -11.04 -0.69 10.28
C SER A 44 -11.99 -1.89 10.38
N ALA A 45 -12.52 -2.18 11.57
CA ALA A 45 -13.48 -3.26 11.77
C ALA A 45 -14.79 -3.02 11.01
N LYS A 46 -15.30 -1.77 11.03
CA LYS A 46 -16.52 -1.39 10.31
C LYS A 46 -16.37 -1.56 8.80
N VAL A 47 -15.30 -1.02 8.22
CA VAL A 47 -15.02 -1.11 6.77
C VAL A 47 -14.82 -2.57 6.35
N ALA A 48 -14.11 -3.37 7.15
CA ALA A 48 -13.95 -4.79 6.88
C ALA A 48 -15.30 -5.53 6.88
N ALA A 49 -16.17 -5.27 7.88
CA ALA A 49 -17.51 -5.87 7.94
C ALA A 49 -18.38 -5.49 6.72
N GLU A 50 -18.34 -4.23 6.30
CA GLU A 50 -19.05 -3.77 5.10
C GLU A 50 -18.57 -4.52 3.84
N ILE A 51 -17.25 -4.64 3.64
CA ILE A 51 -16.66 -5.39 2.52
C ILE A 51 -17.01 -6.87 2.59
N GLY A 52 -16.88 -7.48 3.77
CA GLY A 52 -17.21 -8.90 3.98
C GLY A 52 -18.66 -9.21 3.63
N ASN A 53 -19.59 -8.36 4.03
CA ASN A 53 -21.01 -8.50 3.72
C ASN A 53 -21.31 -8.30 2.23
N GLU A 54 -20.71 -7.27 1.60
CA GLU A 54 -20.94 -6.93 0.20
C GLU A 54 -20.47 -8.06 -0.75
N PHE A 55 -19.29 -8.63 -0.47
CA PHE A 55 -18.67 -9.62 -1.37
C PHE A 55 -18.76 -11.06 -0.86
N THR A 56 -19.33 -11.30 0.32
CA THR A 56 -19.46 -12.63 0.92
C THR A 56 -18.09 -13.31 1.10
N VAL A 57 -17.12 -12.58 1.63
CA VAL A 57 -15.75 -13.07 1.93
C VAL A 57 -15.41 -12.84 3.40
N PRO A 58 -14.52 -13.64 4.01
CA PRO A 58 -13.99 -13.32 5.34
C PRO A 58 -13.26 -11.97 5.32
N ALA A 59 -13.60 -11.07 6.24
CA ALA A 59 -12.98 -9.77 6.33
C ALA A 59 -12.84 -9.32 7.79
N PHE A 60 -11.66 -8.84 8.17
CA PHE A 60 -11.33 -8.38 9.52
C PHE A 60 -10.63 -7.04 9.48
N GLY A 61 -10.78 -6.25 10.52
CA GLY A 61 -10.13 -4.96 10.67
C GLY A 61 -9.50 -4.80 12.04
N TYR A 62 -8.26 -4.31 12.08
CA TYR A 62 -7.52 -4.10 13.33
C TYR A 62 -6.85 -2.73 13.34
N GLU A 63 -6.63 -2.22 14.55
CA GLU A 63 -5.82 -1.02 14.78
C GLU A 63 -4.34 -1.33 14.51
N VAL A 64 -3.66 -0.43 13.80
CA VAL A 64 -2.21 -0.46 13.66
C VAL A 64 -1.63 0.95 13.49
N ASP A 65 -0.66 1.28 14.33
CA ASP A 65 0.32 2.32 14.01
C ASP A 65 1.52 1.63 13.32
N VAL A 66 1.64 1.80 12.01
CA VAL A 66 2.74 1.19 11.24
C VAL A 66 4.12 1.69 11.65
N ALA A 67 4.21 2.83 12.34
CA ALA A 67 5.48 3.36 12.87
C ALA A 67 5.89 2.74 14.20
N SER A 68 5.04 1.89 14.82
CA SER A 68 5.29 1.21 16.09
C SER A 68 5.48 -0.28 15.88
N GLU A 69 6.66 -0.82 16.22
CA GLU A 69 6.94 -2.27 16.12
C GLU A 69 6.00 -3.09 17.01
N ASP A 70 5.68 -2.60 18.20
CA ASP A 70 4.75 -3.28 19.12
C ASP A 70 3.33 -3.32 18.54
N SER A 71 2.85 -2.22 17.95
CA SER A 71 1.54 -2.16 17.32
C SER A 71 1.45 -3.08 16.11
N VAL A 72 2.48 -3.10 15.26
CA VAL A 72 2.56 -4.01 14.11
C VAL A 72 2.58 -5.46 14.57
N THR A 73 3.34 -5.79 15.62
CA THR A 73 3.40 -7.13 16.19
C THR A 73 2.03 -7.56 16.75
N ALA A 74 1.33 -6.68 17.43
CA ALA A 74 -0.02 -6.97 17.94
C ALA A 74 -1.01 -7.22 16.81
N ALA A 75 -1.02 -6.40 15.76
CA ALA A 75 -1.87 -6.57 14.60
C ALA A 75 -1.56 -7.87 13.84
N TYR A 76 -0.27 -8.19 13.63
CA TYR A 76 0.15 -9.47 13.05
C TYR A 76 -0.37 -10.66 13.86
N ASN A 77 -0.20 -10.64 15.19
CA ASN A 77 -0.63 -11.72 16.06
C ASN A 77 -2.15 -11.95 15.99
N ALA A 78 -2.95 -10.88 15.89
CA ALA A 78 -4.39 -10.96 15.70
C ALA A 78 -4.73 -11.65 14.37
N VAL A 79 -4.13 -11.22 13.26
CA VAL A 79 -4.32 -11.85 11.95
C VAL A 79 -3.89 -13.31 11.95
N ALA A 80 -2.73 -13.61 12.52
CA ALA A 80 -2.22 -14.98 12.62
C ALA A 80 -3.12 -15.89 13.48
N ALA A 81 -3.81 -15.35 14.49
CA ALA A 81 -4.80 -16.08 15.26
C ALA A 81 -6.01 -16.46 14.41
N GLU A 82 -6.51 -15.54 13.56
CA GLU A 82 -7.62 -15.84 12.64
C GLU A 82 -7.24 -16.88 11.57
N VAL A 83 -6.00 -16.84 11.10
CA VAL A 83 -5.49 -17.88 10.16
C VAL A 83 -5.40 -19.23 10.86
N ARG A 84 -4.89 -19.29 12.09
CA ARG A 84 -4.79 -20.55 12.87
C ARG A 84 -6.15 -21.12 13.24
N SER A 85 -7.16 -20.30 13.52
CA SER A 85 -8.53 -20.73 13.81
C SER A 85 -9.30 -21.23 12.58
N GLY A 86 -8.80 -20.92 11.37
CA GLY A 86 -9.48 -21.19 10.10
C GLY A 86 -10.52 -20.14 9.71
N SER A 87 -10.62 -19.03 10.47
CA SER A 87 -11.49 -17.88 10.11
C SER A 87 -10.97 -17.14 8.87
N LEU A 88 -9.65 -17.15 8.68
CA LEU A 88 -8.97 -16.60 7.49
C LEU A 88 -8.15 -17.67 6.77
N PRO A 89 -8.15 -17.70 5.44
CA PRO A 89 -7.12 -18.38 4.67
C PRO A 89 -5.71 -17.81 4.95
N ALA A 90 -4.68 -18.55 4.57
CA ALA A 90 -3.29 -18.08 4.68
C ALA A 90 -3.09 -16.71 4.00
N VAL A 91 -2.27 -15.86 4.61
CA VAL A 91 -1.92 -14.56 4.03
C VAL A 91 -1.10 -14.77 2.77
N GLY A 92 -1.64 -14.29 1.65
CA GLY A 92 -0.98 -14.38 0.34
C GLY A 92 -0.53 -13.01 -0.19
N ALA A 93 -1.27 -11.95 0.06
CA ALA A 93 -0.91 -10.62 -0.42
C ALA A 93 -0.72 -9.64 0.74
N LEU A 94 0.28 -8.75 0.61
CA LEU A 94 0.52 -7.63 1.49
C LEU A 94 0.62 -6.35 0.64
N ALA A 95 -0.30 -5.41 0.85
CA ALA A 95 -0.29 -4.11 0.22
C ALA A 95 0.07 -3.04 1.26
N ASN A 96 1.32 -2.57 1.25
CA ASN A 96 1.80 -1.50 2.10
C ASN A 96 1.40 -0.14 1.51
N ILE A 97 0.21 0.36 1.88
CA ILE A 97 -0.39 1.57 1.31
C ILE A 97 -0.31 2.75 2.30
N ALA A 98 -0.28 2.48 3.61
CA ALA A 98 -0.21 3.52 4.63
C ALA A 98 0.90 4.52 4.36
N GLY A 99 0.61 5.80 4.53
CA GLY A 99 1.59 6.86 4.32
C GLY A 99 1.02 8.25 4.57
N ILE A 100 1.90 9.17 4.88
CA ILE A 100 1.59 10.60 5.06
C ILE A 100 2.44 11.45 4.13
N THR A 101 1.87 12.57 3.70
CA THR A 101 2.57 13.58 2.89
C THR A 101 3.28 14.62 3.74
N SER A 102 4.14 15.42 3.13
CA SER A 102 4.79 16.58 3.76
C SER A 102 4.92 17.71 2.74
N PRO A 103 3.99 18.68 2.73
CA PRO A 103 4.04 19.84 1.82
C PRO A 103 4.94 20.96 2.34
N VAL A 104 5.63 20.77 3.47
CA VAL A 104 6.48 21.78 4.12
C VAL A 104 7.78 21.99 3.36
N PRO A 105 8.18 23.25 3.04
CA PRO A 105 9.45 23.56 2.40
C PRO A 105 10.66 23.07 3.20
N PHE A 106 11.78 22.80 2.53
CA PHE A 106 12.95 22.18 3.17
C PHE A 106 13.49 22.98 4.36
N LEU A 107 13.63 24.28 4.22
CA LEU A 107 14.17 25.12 5.31
C LEU A 107 13.22 25.26 6.52
N GLU A 108 11.95 24.93 6.35
CA GLU A 108 10.93 24.92 7.42
C GLU A 108 10.69 23.51 7.97
N THR A 109 11.29 22.50 7.36
CA THR A 109 11.14 21.11 7.79
C THR A 109 11.91 20.87 9.09
N THR A 110 11.18 20.60 10.17
CA THR A 110 11.78 20.21 11.45
C THR A 110 12.27 18.75 11.41
N LEU A 111 13.23 18.42 12.29
CA LEU A 111 13.69 17.05 12.47
C LEU A 111 12.54 16.11 12.91
N GLU A 112 11.63 16.62 13.72
CA GLU A 112 10.43 15.87 14.15
C GLU A 112 9.55 15.49 12.95
N LEU A 113 9.23 16.46 12.08
CA LEU A 113 8.47 16.21 10.87
C LEU A 113 9.19 15.22 9.93
N TRP A 114 10.50 15.41 9.73
CA TRP A 114 11.32 14.46 8.96
C TRP A 114 11.21 13.06 9.53
N ASN A 115 11.45 12.88 10.82
CA ASN A 115 11.40 11.59 11.48
C ASN A 115 9.99 10.95 11.39
N LYS A 116 8.94 11.73 11.58
CA LYS A 116 7.55 11.25 11.44
C LYS A 116 7.25 10.74 10.03
N VAL A 117 7.66 11.48 8.99
CA VAL A 117 7.43 11.09 7.60
C VAL A 117 8.22 9.83 7.25
N MET A 118 9.48 9.73 7.70
CA MET A 118 10.29 8.52 7.52
C MET A 118 9.72 7.32 8.29
N ALA A 119 9.31 7.52 9.54
CA ALA A 119 8.75 6.46 10.39
C ALA A 119 7.49 5.85 9.76
N VAL A 120 6.53 6.67 9.33
CA VAL A 120 5.28 6.15 8.75
C VAL A 120 5.51 5.53 7.38
N ASN A 121 6.19 6.22 6.45
CA ASN A 121 6.27 5.77 5.07
C ASN A 121 7.32 4.66 4.85
N ALA A 122 8.55 4.84 5.36
CA ALA A 122 9.65 3.92 5.10
C ALA A 122 9.77 2.83 6.18
N THR A 123 9.87 3.24 7.45
CA THR A 123 10.00 2.28 8.56
C THR A 123 8.73 1.43 8.70
N GLY A 124 7.55 2.02 8.54
CA GLY A 124 6.27 1.29 8.57
C GLY A 124 6.20 0.19 7.49
N THR A 125 6.58 0.50 6.26
CA THR A 125 6.68 -0.51 5.19
C THR A 125 7.62 -1.66 5.58
N TYR A 126 8.77 -1.35 6.18
CA TYR A 126 9.72 -2.36 6.67
C TYR A 126 9.11 -3.21 7.80
N LEU A 127 8.53 -2.58 8.84
CA LEU A 127 8.00 -3.29 10.01
C LEU A 127 6.87 -4.24 9.63
N VAL A 128 5.90 -3.76 8.85
CA VAL A 128 4.77 -4.58 8.40
C VAL A 128 5.26 -5.73 7.52
N THR A 129 6.16 -5.46 6.58
CA THR A 129 6.74 -6.51 5.73
C THR A 129 7.48 -7.55 6.56
N LYS A 130 8.30 -7.12 7.53
CA LYS A 130 9.05 -8.01 8.44
C LYS A 130 8.14 -8.95 9.24
N ALA A 131 6.97 -8.45 9.66
CA ALA A 131 6.02 -9.23 10.43
C ALA A 131 5.33 -10.33 9.60
N PHE A 132 4.89 -10.02 8.38
CA PHE A 132 4.10 -10.96 7.56
C PHE A 132 4.93 -11.84 6.63
N LEU A 133 6.15 -11.46 6.28
CA LEU A 133 7.01 -12.18 5.34
C LEU A 133 7.35 -13.62 5.76
N PRO A 134 7.64 -13.94 7.05
CA PRO A 134 7.99 -15.29 7.44
C PRO A 134 6.93 -16.34 7.09
N ASP A 135 5.64 -16.02 7.28
CA ASP A 135 4.55 -16.94 6.95
C ASP A 135 4.38 -17.12 5.44
N MET A 136 4.59 -16.06 4.66
CA MET A 136 4.61 -16.15 3.19
C MET A 136 5.74 -17.04 2.70
N ILE A 137 6.94 -16.92 3.27
CA ILE A 137 8.08 -17.79 2.94
C ILE A 137 7.77 -19.23 3.31
N ALA A 138 7.23 -19.47 4.51
CA ALA A 138 6.89 -20.81 4.97
C ALA A 138 5.81 -21.48 4.08
N SER A 139 4.89 -20.69 3.53
CA SER A 139 3.88 -21.19 2.57
C SER A 139 4.41 -21.39 1.14
N GLY A 140 5.61 -20.91 0.84
CA GLY A 140 6.20 -20.94 -0.50
C GLY A 140 5.50 -20.01 -1.51
N TRP A 141 4.65 -19.09 -1.04
CA TRP A 141 3.92 -18.15 -1.89
C TRP A 141 3.61 -16.84 -1.17
N GLY A 142 3.86 -15.73 -1.83
CA GLY A 142 3.52 -14.40 -1.33
C GLY A 142 3.70 -13.32 -2.39
N ARG A 143 2.92 -12.25 -2.26
CA ARG A 143 2.95 -11.07 -3.12
C ARG A 143 2.95 -9.81 -2.27
N ILE A 144 4.04 -9.05 -2.32
CA ILE A 144 4.19 -7.81 -1.57
C ILE A 144 4.21 -6.65 -2.55
N VAL A 145 3.29 -5.70 -2.36
CA VAL A 145 3.22 -4.47 -3.16
C VAL A 145 3.42 -3.26 -2.25
N ASN A 146 4.48 -2.52 -2.52
CA ASN A 146 4.87 -1.34 -1.74
C ASN A 146 4.45 -0.06 -2.46
N MET A 147 3.73 0.81 -1.76
CA MET A 147 3.28 2.11 -2.25
C MET A 147 4.41 3.14 -2.17
N SER A 148 5.13 3.34 -3.28
CA SER A 148 6.02 4.48 -3.44
C SER A 148 5.25 5.69 -4.01
N SER A 149 5.86 6.48 -4.86
CA SER A 149 5.27 7.66 -5.51
C SER A 149 6.17 8.12 -6.66
N VAL A 150 5.61 8.77 -7.66
CA VAL A 150 6.37 9.52 -8.65
C VAL A 150 7.30 10.57 -8.01
N SER A 151 6.98 11.02 -6.78
CA SER A 151 7.86 11.92 -6.01
C SER A 151 9.21 11.30 -5.67
N ALA A 152 9.30 9.97 -5.56
CA ALA A 152 10.57 9.26 -5.37
C ALA A 152 11.51 9.37 -6.57
N GLN A 153 10.96 9.56 -7.75
CA GLN A 153 11.69 9.56 -9.03
C GLN A 153 12.05 10.97 -9.47
N ARG A 154 11.09 11.91 -9.41
CA ARG A 154 11.28 13.29 -9.92
C ARG A 154 11.47 14.36 -8.85
N GLY A 155 11.43 14.00 -7.55
CA GLY A 155 11.76 14.95 -6.48
C GLY A 155 10.60 15.78 -5.95
N GLY A 156 9.37 15.25 -5.93
CA GLY A 156 8.25 15.89 -5.24
C GLY A 156 7.25 16.61 -6.14
N GLY A 157 6.45 17.47 -5.54
CA GLY A 157 5.35 18.21 -6.18
C GLY A 157 4.63 19.07 -5.13
N VAL A 158 3.36 19.39 -5.36
CA VAL A 158 2.57 20.26 -4.48
C VAL A 158 2.40 19.62 -3.09
N PHE A 159 2.05 18.35 -3.03
CA PHE A 159 1.71 17.65 -1.77
C PHE A 159 2.89 16.91 -1.14
N GLY A 160 3.99 16.70 -1.87
CA GLY A 160 5.18 16.02 -1.38
C GLY A 160 6.42 16.86 -1.58
N LYS A 161 7.18 17.08 -0.53
CA LYS A 161 8.47 17.79 -0.54
C LYS A 161 9.58 16.82 -0.13
N VAL A 162 10.71 17.35 0.36
CA VAL A 162 11.93 16.57 0.60
C VAL A 162 11.72 15.36 1.50
N PRO A 163 11.09 15.46 2.70
CA PRO A 163 10.92 14.28 3.57
C PRO A 163 10.11 13.16 2.90
N TYR A 164 9.01 13.53 2.26
CA TYR A 164 8.15 12.56 1.58
C TYR A 164 8.86 11.89 0.40
N SER A 165 9.53 12.67 -0.46
CA SER A 165 10.26 12.13 -1.60
C SER A 165 11.38 11.19 -1.16
N ALA A 166 12.13 11.56 -0.11
CA ALA A 166 13.17 10.72 0.46
C ALA A 166 12.61 9.39 1.01
N ALA A 167 11.51 9.44 1.78
CA ALA A 167 10.87 8.24 2.31
C ALA A 167 10.34 7.33 1.21
N LYS A 168 9.72 7.89 0.16
CA LYS A 168 9.22 7.11 -0.98
C LYS A 168 10.35 6.56 -1.86
N ALA A 169 11.49 7.24 -1.96
CA ALA A 169 12.69 6.71 -2.61
C ALA A 169 13.32 5.54 -1.81
N ALA A 170 13.30 5.61 -0.47
CA ALA A 170 13.76 4.52 0.39
C ALA A 170 12.96 3.22 0.13
N ILE A 171 11.66 3.32 -0.13
CA ILE A 171 10.79 2.16 -0.48
C ILE A 171 11.26 1.47 -1.76
N LEU A 172 11.74 2.23 -2.77
CA LEU A 172 12.25 1.64 -4.01
C LEU A 172 13.53 0.83 -3.77
N GLY A 173 14.45 1.38 -2.96
CA GLY A 173 15.67 0.66 -2.55
C GLY A 173 15.36 -0.59 -1.73
N PHE A 174 14.47 -0.47 -0.74
CA PHE A 174 13.99 -1.58 0.07
C PHE A 174 13.39 -2.70 -0.80
N THR A 175 12.50 -2.36 -1.72
CA THR A 175 11.85 -3.32 -2.62
C THR A 175 12.85 -4.11 -3.44
N LYS A 176 13.85 -3.43 -4.04
CA LYS A 176 14.88 -4.07 -4.87
C LYS A 176 15.80 -4.99 -4.06
N ALA A 177 16.22 -4.54 -2.87
CA ALA A 177 17.08 -5.32 -2.00
C ALA A 177 16.35 -6.58 -1.50
N LEU A 178 15.14 -6.42 -0.96
CA LEU A 178 14.37 -7.54 -0.43
C LEU A 178 14.03 -8.57 -1.52
N ALA A 179 13.65 -8.13 -2.72
CA ALA A 179 13.39 -9.04 -3.84
C ALA A 179 14.60 -9.94 -4.19
N ARG A 180 15.82 -9.42 -4.06
CA ARG A 180 17.05 -10.20 -4.27
C ARG A 180 17.31 -11.20 -3.14
N GLU A 181 17.03 -10.81 -1.89
CA GLU A 181 17.28 -11.66 -0.71
C GLU A 181 16.34 -12.86 -0.68
N ILE A 182 15.07 -12.68 -1.09
CA ILE A 182 14.04 -13.72 -0.95
C ILE A 182 13.60 -14.36 -2.28
N GLY A 183 14.28 -14.09 -3.38
CA GLY A 183 13.84 -14.49 -4.74
C GLY A 183 13.62 -15.99 -4.95
N SER A 184 14.24 -16.87 -4.14
CA SER A 184 14.07 -18.32 -4.23
C SER A 184 12.91 -18.87 -3.38
N THR A 185 12.21 -18.03 -2.63
CA THR A 185 11.21 -18.46 -1.64
C THR A 185 9.78 -18.58 -2.19
N GLY A 186 9.55 -18.21 -3.45
CA GLY A 186 8.20 -18.12 -4.05
C GLY A 186 7.47 -16.82 -3.74
N VAL A 187 8.09 -15.89 -2.98
CA VAL A 187 7.55 -14.56 -2.66
C VAL A 187 8.10 -13.53 -3.63
N THR A 188 7.22 -12.68 -4.18
CA THR A 188 7.64 -11.52 -4.98
C THR A 188 7.39 -10.21 -4.23
N VAL A 189 8.27 -9.23 -4.47
CA VAL A 189 8.18 -7.89 -3.87
C VAL A 189 8.32 -6.85 -4.96
N ASN A 190 7.30 -6.01 -5.13
CA ASN A 190 7.29 -4.97 -6.16
C ASN A 190 6.86 -3.63 -5.57
N ALA A 191 7.25 -2.54 -6.20
CA ALA A 191 6.81 -1.20 -5.86
C ALA A 191 5.95 -0.62 -6.98
N ILE A 192 5.01 0.24 -6.61
CA ILE A 192 4.27 1.09 -7.54
C ILE A 192 4.58 2.56 -7.27
N THR A 193 4.57 3.37 -8.32
CA THR A 193 4.83 4.83 -8.26
C THR A 193 3.66 5.59 -8.87
N PRO A 194 2.55 5.72 -8.11
CA PRO A 194 1.43 6.54 -8.57
C PRO A 194 1.85 7.99 -8.77
N GLY A 195 1.26 8.62 -9.81
CA GLY A 195 1.26 10.05 -10.02
C GLY A 195 0.18 10.75 -9.19
N ALA A 196 -0.51 11.71 -9.78
CA ALA A 196 -1.67 12.35 -9.17
C ALA A 196 -2.87 11.40 -9.21
N VAL A 197 -3.46 11.12 -8.05
CA VAL A 197 -4.62 10.24 -7.87
C VAL A 197 -5.75 11.02 -7.19
N ASP A 198 -6.98 10.82 -7.61
CA ASP A 198 -8.16 11.46 -7.02
C ASP A 198 -8.49 10.82 -5.65
N THR A 199 -7.93 11.39 -4.59
CA THR A 199 -8.08 10.93 -3.21
C THR A 199 -8.32 12.09 -2.25
N ASN A 200 -8.63 11.80 -0.99
CA ASN A 200 -8.81 12.81 0.06
C ASN A 200 -7.55 13.67 0.35
N ILE A 201 -6.36 13.24 -0.07
CA ILE A 201 -5.13 14.04 0.04
C ILE A 201 -5.25 15.36 -0.73
N ARG A 202 -6.13 15.43 -1.72
CA ARG A 202 -6.35 16.59 -2.60
C ARG A 202 -7.50 17.50 -2.14
N VAL A 203 -8.17 17.16 -1.06
CA VAL A 203 -9.23 18.01 -0.51
C VAL A 203 -8.65 19.37 -0.13
N GLY A 204 -9.26 20.45 -0.67
CA GLY A 204 -8.78 21.82 -0.50
C GLY A 204 -7.88 22.35 -1.62
N SER A 205 -7.59 21.56 -2.66
CA SER A 205 -6.96 22.08 -3.90
C SER A 205 -7.88 23.05 -4.61
N THR A 206 -7.33 24.14 -5.17
CA THR A 206 -8.08 25.03 -6.05
C THR A 206 -8.20 24.46 -7.47
N GLU A 207 -9.20 24.93 -8.24
CA GLU A 207 -9.35 24.54 -9.66
C GLU A 207 -8.09 24.85 -10.48
N GLU A 208 -7.41 25.98 -10.19
CA GLU A 208 -6.18 26.36 -10.85
C GLU A 208 -5.02 25.40 -10.53
N GLN A 209 -4.92 24.95 -9.26
CA GLN A 209 -3.94 23.94 -8.86
C GLN A 209 -4.20 22.61 -9.54
N GLU A 210 -5.46 22.19 -9.61
CA GLU A 210 -5.85 20.96 -10.31
C GLU A 210 -5.56 21.05 -11.83
N ALA A 211 -5.88 22.16 -12.45
CA ALA A 211 -5.60 22.40 -13.87
C ALA A 211 -4.09 22.38 -14.15
N ALA A 212 -3.28 23.03 -13.29
CA ALA A 212 -1.82 23.03 -13.41
C ALA A 212 -1.22 21.62 -13.27
N ILE A 213 -1.75 20.81 -12.35
CA ILE A 213 -1.31 19.41 -12.17
C ILE A 213 -1.68 18.59 -13.42
N ASN A 214 -2.91 18.70 -13.90
CA ASN A 214 -3.40 17.95 -15.05
C ASN A 214 -2.67 18.32 -16.34
N ALA A 215 -2.28 19.60 -16.51
CA ALA A 215 -1.50 20.06 -17.65
C ALA A 215 -0.10 19.41 -17.73
N GLY A 216 0.46 18.96 -16.59
CA GLY A 216 1.72 18.22 -16.52
C GLY A 216 1.60 16.71 -16.72
N ILE A 217 0.40 16.19 -16.98
CA ILE A 217 0.13 14.77 -17.18
C ILE A 217 -0.23 14.52 -18.65
N PRO A 218 0.54 13.75 -19.44
CA PRO A 218 0.20 13.45 -20.83
C PRO A 218 -1.20 12.91 -21.06
N LEU A 219 -1.74 12.08 -20.12
CA LEU A 219 -3.14 11.62 -20.21
C LEU A 219 -4.16 12.69 -19.84
N GLY A 220 -3.76 13.90 -19.44
CA GLY A 220 -4.62 15.07 -19.20
C GLY A 220 -5.52 14.99 -17.97
N ARG A 221 -5.36 13.99 -17.10
CA ARG A 221 -6.19 13.77 -15.93
C ARG A 221 -5.46 13.05 -14.80
N ASN A 222 -6.01 13.13 -13.61
CA ASN A 222 -5.61 12.29 -12.49
C ASN A 222 -6.02 10.83 -12.74
N ALA A 223 -5.28 9.90 -12.12
CA ALA A 223 -5.72 8.51 -12.03
C ALA A 223 -6.91 8.37 -11.06
N SER A 224 -7.78 7.41 -11.31
CA SER A 224 -8.74 6.97 -10.32
C SER A 224 -8.08 5.99 -9.33
N THR A 225 -8.71 5.80 -8.17
CA THR A 225 -8.23 4.80 -7.19
C THR A 225 -8.36 3.37 -7.73
N GLU A 226 -9.33 3.11 -8.61
CA GLU A 226 -9.54 1.83 -9.29
C GLU A 226 -8.39 1.48 -10.24
N GLU A 227 -7.83 2.46 -10.94
CA GLU A 227 -6.66 2.26 -11.81
C GLU A 227 -5.42 1.85 -11.01
N ILE A 228 -5.23 2.43 -9.82
CA ILE A 228 -4.16 2.02 -8.90
C ILE A 228 -4.42 0.63 -8.32
N ALA A 229 -5.65 0.38 -7.84
CA ALA A 229 -6.05 -0.90 -7.28
C ALA A 229 -5.92 -2.05 -8.30
N ALA A 230 -6.18 -1.79 -9.58
CA ALA A 230 -6.01 -2.76 -10.65
C ALA A 230 -4.56 -3.26 -10.76
N VAL A 231 -3.58 -2.36 -10.68
CA VAL A 231 -2.16 -2.74 -10.73
C VAL A 231 -1.73 -3.47 -9.46
N ILE A 232 -2.19 -3.04 -8.27
CA ILE A 232 -1.89 -3.72 -7.02
C ILE A 232 -2.40 -5.16 -7.06
N THR A 233 -3.66 -5.38 -7.46
CA THR A 233 -4.23 -6.74 -7.53
C THR A 233 -3.61 -7.59 -8.64
N PHE A 234 -3.21 -7.01 -9.77
CA PHE A 234 -2.42 -7.70 -10.79
C PHE A 234 -1.08 -8.16 -10.24
N LEU A 235 -0.32 -7.29 -9.56
CA LEU A 235 0.96 -7.65 -8.94
C LEU A 235 0.82 -8.69 -7.82
N SER A 236 -0.39 -8.91 -7.33
CA SER A 236 -0.72 -9.91 -6.31
C SER A 236 -1.29 -11.21 -6.90
N SER A 237 -1.37 -11.33 -8.22
CA SER A 237 -1.91 -12.50 -8.90
C SER A 237 -0.83 -13.52 -9.29
N GLU A 238 -1.25 -14.68 -9.78
CA GLU A 238 -0.37 -15.67 -10.40
C GLU A 238 0.22 -15.16 -11.73
N GLU A 239 -0.49 -14.28 -12.44
CA GLU A 239 -0.07 -13.73 -13.73
C GLU A 239 1.20 -12.87 -13.63
N SER A 240 1.49 -12.33 -12.42
CA SER A 240 2.68 -11.53 -12.14
C SER A 240 3.84 -12.35 -11.54
N ALA A 241 3.80 -13.68 -11.58
CA ALA A 241 4.75 -14.55 -10.89
C ALA A 241 6.23 -14.33 -11.27
N TYR A 242 6.50 -13.75 -12.45
CA TYR A 242 7.87 -13.44 -12.90
C TYR A 242 8.28 -11.98 -12.68
N LEU A 243 7.43 -11.20 -11.99
CA LEU A 243 7.70 -9.80 -11.64
C LEU A 243 8.16 -9.72 -10.18
N THR A 244 9.44 -9.39 -9.95
CA THR A 244 9.96 -9.11 -8.60
C THR A 244 11.05 -8.04 -8.66
N GLY A 245 11.11 -7.19 -7.64
CA GLY A 245 12.06 -6.06 -7.56
C GLY A 245 11.77 -4.92 -8.54
N THR A 246 10.64 -4.97 -9.25
CA THR A 246 10.28 -3.96 -10.24
C THR A 246 9.62 -2.74 -9.60
N THR A 247 9.69 -1.63 -10.32
CA THR A 247 8.93 -0.41 -10.05
C THR A 247 7.95 -0.21 -11.20
N ILE A 248 6.66 -0.23 -10.93
CA ILE A 248 5.61 0.00 -11.93
C ILE A 248 5.11 1.43 -11.82
N ASP A 249 5.30 2.20 -12.86
CA ASP A 249 4.83 3.57 -12.96
C ASP A 249 3.35 3.63 -13.31
N ILE A 250 2.57 4.33 -12.46
CA ILE A 250 1.13 4.55 -12.66
C ILE A 250 0.89 6.05 -12.58
N ASN A 251 1.43 6.82 -13.52
CA ASN A 251 1.55 8.27 -13.40
C ASN A 251 1.02 9.04 -14.62
N GLY A 252 0.33 8.37 -15.55
CA GLY A 252 -0.24 9.00 -16.74
C GLY A 252 0.79 9.63 -17.67
N GLY A 253 2.05 9.22 -17.57
CA GLY A 253 3.18 9.79 -18.34
C GLY A 253 3.78 11.04 -17.72
N SER A 254 3.39 11.46 -16.51
CA SER A 254 3.97 12.64 -15.84
C SER A 254 5.45 12.48 -15.48
N HIS A 255 5.96 11.26 -15.52
CA HIS A 255 7.37 10.91 -15.46
C HIS A 255 7.64 9.69 -16.34
N ILE A 256 8.64 9.78 -17.21
CA ILE A 256 9.10 8.72 -18.12
C ILE A 256 10.62 8.64 -17.99
N HIS A 257 11.17 7.44 -17.84
CA HIS A 257 12.63 7.18 -17.76
C HIS A 257 13.03 6.03 -18.66
#